data_1c2e9ddce9b5dfd92862e7c010135699
#
_entry.id   1c2e9ddce9b5dfd92862e7c010135699
#
_cell.length_a   1.000
_cell.length_b   1.000
_cell.length_c   1.000
_cell.angle_alpha   90.00
_cell.angle_beta   90.00
_cell.angle_gamma   90.00
#
_symmetry.space_group_name_H-M   'P 1'
#
loop_
_entity.id
_entity.type
_entity.pdbx_description
1 polymer ?
#
loop_
_entity_poly.entity_id
_entity_poly.type
_entity_poly.pdbx_seq_one_letter_code
_entity_poly.pdbx_strand_id
1 'polypeptide(L)'
;MSSPFQLGVDAQAVEVALKDYLAHPDEGAGELLRFAQLHHVLPLWTDWVGCIALRPTGQLVFLAWDDPEKLEPVGAAGDHDRRMVHAARAEGSRRFPTLSGLAPVRDASARVCSSCGGSGKLASVPENILCECGGLGWVPW
;
A
#
# COMPACT_ATOMS: atom_id res chain seq x y z
N MET A 1 -16.09 14.21 -10.96
CA MET A 1 -15.19 13.08 -11.26
C MET A 1 -14.00 13.10 -10.31
N SER A 2 -13.79 12.01 -9.59
CA SER A 2 -12.59 11.93 -8.77
C SER A 2 -11.39 11.59 -9.67
N SER A 3 -10.28 12.30 -9.47
CA SER A 3 -9.01 11.99 -10.14
C SER A 3 -8.38 10.75 -9.51
N PRO A 4 -7.62 9.94 -10.26
CA PRO A 4 -6.82 8.88 -9.68
C PRO A 4 -5.89 9.43 -8.61
N PHE A 5 -5.65 8.64 -7.55
CA PHE A 5 -4.78 9.07 -6.48
C PHE A 5 -3.33 9.05 -6.97
N GLN A 6 -2.66 10.20 -6.84
CA GLN A 6 -1.31 10.42 -7.35
C GLN A 6 -0.38 10.83 -6.21
N LEU A 7 0.69 10.06 -5.98
CA LEU A 7 1.71 10.41 -5.00
C LEU A 7 2.85 11.18 -5.66
N GLY A 8 3.39 12.16 -4.94
CA GLY A 8 4.55 12.92 -5.41
C GLY A 8 5.84 12.18 -5.13
N VAL A 9 6.12 11.10 -5.87
CA VAL A 9 7.32 10.29 -5.71
C VAL A 9 8.24 10.46 -6.90
N ASP A 10 9.54 10.23 -6.67
CA ASP A 10 10.52 10.17 -7.75
C ASP A 10 10.34 8.86 -8.52
N ALA A 11 10.00 8.98 -9.81
CA ALA A 11 9.77 7.82 -10.68
C ALA A 11 10.99 6.90 -10.72
N GLN A 12 12.20 7.45 -10.72
CA GLN A 12 13.43 6.66 -10.73
C GLN A 12 13.58 5.84 -9.46
N ALA A 13 13.24 6.40 -8.30
CA ALA A 13 13.28 5.69 -7.02
C ALA A 13 12.30 4.51 -7.02
N VAL A 14 11.11 4.70 -7.58
CA VAL A 14 10.11 3.62 -7.70
C VAL A 14 10.62 2.53 -8.64
N GLU A 15 11.22 2.89 -9.77
CA GLU A 15 11.78 1.92 -10.72
C GLU A 15 12.90 1.09 -10.08
N VAL A 16 13.78 1.73 -9.31
CA VAL A 16 14.86 1.03 -8.61
C VAL A 16 14.30 0.06 -7.58
N ALA A 17 13.31 0.50 -6.79
CA ALA A 17 12.67 -0.35 -5.79
C ALA A 17 11.96 -1.54 -6.44
N LEU A 18 11.27 -1.31 -7.56
CA LEU A 18 10.57 -2.37 -8.30
C LEU A 18 11.55 -3.39 -8.87
N LYS A 19 12.64 -2.90 -9.46
CA LYS A 19 13.69 -3.78 -10.00
C LYS A 19 14.30 -4.66 -8.91
N ASP A 20 14.57 -4.08 -7.75
CA ASP A 20 15.09 -4.81 -6.60
C ASP A 20 14.08 -5.85 -6.09
N TYR A 21 12.81 -5.47 -6.00
CA TYR A 21 11.73 -6.37 -5.60
C TYR A 21 11.61 -7.57 -6.55
N LEU A 22 11.67 -7.33 -7.86
CA LEU A 22 11.57 -8.39 -8.86
C LEU A 22 12.78 -9.34 -8.82
N ALA A 23 13.97 -8.82 -8.47
CA ALA A 23 15.17 -9.62 -8.35
C ALA A 23 15.23 -10.41 -7.04
N HIS A 24 14.67 -9.85 -5.96
CA HIS A 24 14.72 -10.41 -4.61
C HIS A 24 13.34 -10.36 -3.95
N PRO A 25 12.35 -11.11 -4.47
CA PRO A 25 11.01 -11.08 -3.89
C PRO A 25 10.99 -11.72 -2.51
N ASP A 26 10.05 -11.28 -1.68
CA ASP A 26 9.83 -11.86 -0.37
C ASP A 26 9.41 -13.33 -0.50
N GLU A 27 9.78 -14.14 0.49
CA GLU A 27 9.32 -15.51 0.56
C GLU A 27 7.79 -15.53 0.63
N GLY A 28 7.16 -16.36 -0.20
CA GLY A 28 5.71 -16.42 -0.28
C GLY A 28 5.06 -15.27 -1.03
N ALA A 29 5.84 -14.47 -1.78
CA ALA A 29 5.31 -13.33 -2.52
C ALA A 29 4.28 -13.70 -3.60
N GLY A 30 4.36 -14.90 -4.18
CA GLY A 30 3.35 -15.48 -5.10
C GLY A 30 2.60 -14.49 -5.96
N GLU A 31 1.36 -14.20 -5.58
CA GLU A 31 0.49 -13.31 -6.35
C GLU A 31 1.00 -11.86 -6.41
N LEU A 32 1.66 -11.38 -5.36
CA LEU A 32 2.23 -10.03 -5.37
C LEU A 32 3.34 -9.91 -6.42
N LEU A 33 4.18 -10.93 -6.51
CA LEU A 33 5.23 -10.95 -7.52
C LEU A 33 4.63 -10.99 -8.94
N ARG A 34 3.56 -11.77 -9.11
CA ARG A 34 2.84 -11.84 -10.38
C ARG A 34 2.25 -10.49 -10.77
N PHE A 35 1.62 -9.78 -9.82
CA PHE A 35 1.10 -8.44 -10.07
C PHE A 35 2.22 -7.48 -10.49
N ALA A 36 3.35 -7.53 -9.80
CA ALA A 36 4.50 -6.66 -10.10
C ALA A 36 5.03 -6.92 -11.51
N GLN A 37 5.15 -8.19 -11.90
CA GLN A 37 5.63 -8.57 -13.22
C GLN A 37 4.65 -8.20 -14.32
N LEU A 38 3.35 -8.49 -14.10
CA LEU A 38 2.32 -8.31 -15.13
C LEU A 38 2.02 -6.84 -15.40
N HIS A 39 1.94 -6.04 -14.35
CA HIS A 39 1.49 -4.64 -14.44
C HIS A 39 2.61 -3.60 -14.24
N HIS A 40 3.82 -4.04 -13.95
CA HIS A 40 4.96 -3.17 -13.65
C HIS A 40 4.62 -2.21 -12.51
N VAL A 41 4.20 -2.78 -11.37
CA VAL A 41 3.78 -2.04 -10.18
C VAL A 41 4.50 -2.56 -8.95
N LEU A 42 4.72 -1.67 -7.97
CA LEU A 42 5.37 -2.02 -6.71
C LEU A 42 4.29 -2.27 -5.64
N PRO A 43 4.10 -3.53 -5.19
CA PRO A 43 3.10 -3.82 -4.16
C PRO A 43 3.44 -3.15 -2.85
N LEU A 44 2.49 -2.40 -2.27
CA LEU A 44 2.70 -1.67 -1.02
C LEU A 44 1.97 -2.29 0.16
N TRP A 45 0.71 -2.68 -0.02
CA TRP A 45 -0.14 -3.12 1.07
C TRP A 45 -1.18 -4.13 0.59
N THR A 46 -1.52 -5.08 1.44
CA THR A 46 -2.49 -6.14 1.12
C THR A 46 -3.59 -6.22 2.18
N ASP A 47 -4.78 -6.64 1.74
CA ASP A 47 -5.90 -6.95 2.62
C ASP A 47 -6.63 -8.21 2.12
N TRP A 48 -7.84 -8.47 2.63
CA TRP A 48 -8.63 -9.63 2.24
C TRP A 48 -9.09 -9.60 0.78
N VAL A 49 -9.18 -8.41 0.20
CA VAL A 49 -9.75 -8.20 -1.14
C VAL A 49 -8.67 -8.15 -2.22
N GLY A 50 -7.53 -7.57 -1.89
CA GLY A 50 -6.48 -7.41 -2.90
C GLY A 50 -5.24 -6.68 -2.40
N CYS A 51 -4.62 -5.96 -3.31
CA CYS A 51 -3.35 -5.28 -3.10
C CYS A 51 -3.43 -3.84 -3.59
N ILE A 52 -2.85 -2.92 -2.84
CA ILE A 52 -2.56 -1.55 -3.30
C ILE A 52 -1.12 -1.51 -3.77
N ALA A 53 -0.91 -1.06 -4.99
CA ALA A 53 0.42 -1.00 -5.60
C ALA A 53 0.68 0.39 -6.17
N LEU A 54 1.95 0.69 -6.39
CA LEU A 54 2.41 1.99 -6.88
C LEU A 54 3.03 1.84 -8.27
N ARG A 55 2.54 2.60 -9.22
CA ARG A 55 3.17 2.72 -10.54
C ARG A 55 4.36 3.69 -10.47
N PRO A 56 5.37 3.52 -11.32
CA PRO A 56 6.49 4.48 -11.36
C PRO A 56 6.06 5.92 -11.60
N THR A 57 4.90 6.13 -12.22
CA THR A 57 4.32 7.45 -12.40
C THR A 57 3.84 8.12 -11.11
N GLY A 58 3.78 7.36 -9.99
CA GLY A 58 3.23 7.83 -8.72
C GLY A 58 1.75 7.51 -8.53
N GLN A 59 1.10 6.93 -9.54
CA GLN A 59 -0.31 6.54 -9.44
C GLN A 59 -0.48 5.29 -8.57
N LEU A 60 -1.42 5.34 -7.61
CA LEU A 60 -1.80 4.18 -6.83
C LEU A 60 -2.90 3.40 -7.56
N VAL A 61 -2.77 2.09 -7.55
CA VAL A 61 -3.69 1.17 -8.22
C VAL A 61 -4.10 0.05 -7.29
N PHE A 62 -5.28 -0.51 -7.54
CA PHE A 62 -5.82 -1.65 -6.81
C PHE A 62 -5.87 -2.88 -7.72
N LEU A 63 -5.47 -4.02 -7.16
CA LEU A 63 -5.47 -5.31 -7.85
C LEU A 63 -6.17 -6.33 -6.93
N ALA A 64 -7.31 -6.85 -7.38
CA ALA A 64 -8.08 -7.83 -6.61
C ALA A 64 -7.50 -9.23 -6.78
N TRP A 65 -7.54 -10.06 -5.71
CA TRP A 65 -7.05 -11.43 -5.76
C TRP A 65 -7.79 -12.30 -6.77
N ASP A 66 -9.08 -12.04 -6.96
CA ASP A 66 -9.93 -12.82 -7.87
C ASP A 66 -9.90 -12.34 -9.32
N ASP A 67 -9.24 -11.23 -9.59
CA ASP A 67 -9.11 -10.69 -10.95
C ASP A 67 -7.73 -10.04 -11.14
N PRO A 68 -6.66 -10.84 -11.18
CA PRO A 68 -5.29 -10.32 -11.18
C PRO A 68 -4.90 -9.59 -12.46
N GLU A 69 -5.68 -9.71 -13.52
CA GLU A 69 -5.38 -9.04 -14.78
C GLU A 69 -5.94 -7.62 -14.83
N LYS A 70 -6.91 -7.30 -13.97
CA LYS A 70 -7.55 -6.00 -13.96
C LYS A 70 -6.87 -5.06 -12.97
N LEU A 71 -6.41 -3.93 -13.48
CA LEU A 71 -5.78 -2.88 -12.68
C LEU A 71 -6.73 -1.69 -12.62
N GLU A 72 -7.11 -1.29 -11.40
CA GLU A 72 -8.02 -0.17 -11.19
C GLU A 72 -7.30 0.98 -10.49
N PRO A 73 -7.43 2.24 -10.98
CA PRO A 73 -6.89 3.39 -10.26
C PRO A 73 -7.59 3.56 -8.90
N VAL A 74 -6.81 3.86 -7.87
CA VAL A 74 -7.36 4.26 -6.58
C VAL A 74 -7.84 5.69 -6.70
N GLY A 75 -9.12 5.94 -6.40
CA GLY A 75 -9.71 7.27 -6.48
C GLY A 75 -9.32 8.14 -5.29
N ALA A 76 -9.44 9.45 -5.46
CA ALA A 76 -9.18 10.42 -4.39
C ALA A 76 -10.40 10.69 -3.51
N ALA A 77 -11.56 10.15 -3.87
CA ALA A 77 -12.82 10.38 -3.18
C ALA A 77 -13.20 9.17 -2.31
N GLY A 78 -13.82 9.46 -1.16
CA GLY A 78 -14.37 8.43 -0.29
C GLY A 78 -13.44 7.99 0.82
N ASP A 79 -14.05 7.57 1.95
CA ASP A 79 -13.31 7.16 3.15
C ASP A 79 -12.53 5.87 2.94
N HIS A 80 -13.08 4.94 2.17
CA HIS A 80 -12.43 3.67 1.91
C HIS A 80 -11.10 3.86 1.18
N ASP A 81 -11.09 4.66 0.11
CA ASP A 81 -9.88 4.95 -0.64
C ASP A 81 -8.82 5.66 0.22
N ARG A 82 -9.25 6.61 1.03
CA ARG A 82 -8.37 7.33 1.94
C ARG A 82 -7.72 6.40 2.96
N ARG A 83 -8.47 5.45 3.50
CA ARG A 83 -7.94 4.45 4.44
C ARG A 83 -6.94 3.53 3.77
N MET A 84 -7.23 3.06 2.58
CA MET A 84 -6.33 2.22 1.80
C MET A 84 -5.03 2.94 1.47
N VAL A 85 -5.12 4.21 1.08
CA VAL A 85 -3.94 5.04 0.79
C VAL A 85 -3.07 5.22 2.03
N HIS A 86 -3.67 5.51 3.17
CA HIS A 86 -2.94 5.66 4.43
C HIS A 86 -2.17 4.37 4.77
N ALA A 87 -2.84 3.23 4.74
CA ALA A 87 -2.22 1.94 5.02
C ALA A 87 -1.12 1.60 4.02
N ALA A 88 -1.37 1.85 2.73
CA ALA A 88 -0.39 1.58 1.67
C ALA A 88 0.87 2.43 1.82
N ARG A 89 0.72 3.71 2.15
CA ARG A 89 1.85 4.61 2.37
C ARG A 89 2.68 4.16 3.57
N ALA A 90 2.03 3.81 4.68
CA ALA A 90 2.69 3.36 5.88
C ALA A 90 3.49 2.07 5.64
N GLU A 91 2.85 1.05 5.07
CA GLU A 91 3.50 -0.23 4.82
C GLU A 91 4.57 -0.12 3.74
N GLY A 92 4.30 0.61 2.67
CA GLY A 92 5.24 0.81 1.59
C GLY A 92 6.52 1.48 2.05
N SER A 93 6.43 2.46 2.94
CA SER A 93 7.62 3.15 3.48
C SER A 93 8.49 2.23 4.33
N ARG A 94 7.88 1.25 5.02
CA ARG A 94 8.62 0.26 5.80
C ARG A 94 9.27 -0.80 4.91
N ARG A 95 8.55 -1.29 3.92
CA ARG A 95 9.04 -2.35 3.02
C ARG A 95 10.09 -1.84 2.06
N PHE A 96 10.03 -0.59 1.69
CA PHE A 96 10.94 0.02 0.72
C PHE A 96 11.57 1.29 1.31
N PRO A 97 12.66 1.13 2.10
CA PRO A 97 13.28 2.27 2.81
C PRO A 97 13.72 3.42 1.91
N THR A 98 14.03 3.15 0.63
CA THR A 98 14.36 4.21 -0.34
C THR A 98 13.16 5.08 -0.66
N LEU A 99 11.95 4.65 -0.31
CA LEU A 99 10.71 5.38 -0.49
C LEU A 99 10.16 5.88 0.86
N SER A 100 11.02 6.17 1.83
CA SER A 100 10.62 6.61 3.17
C SER A 100 9.74 7.87 3.15
N GLY A 101 9.85 8.69 2.09
CA GLY A 101 8.96 9.84 1.90
C GLY A 101 7.49 9.50 1.71
N LEU A 102 7.15 8.22 1.48
CA LEU A 102 5.75 7.79 1.44
C LEU A 102 5.09 7.78 2.81
N ALA A 103 5.87 7.70 3.90
CA ALA A 103 5.33 7.54 5.25
C ALA A 103 4.37 8.68 5.60
N PRO A 104 3.16 8.36 6.11
CA PRO A 104 2.25 9.39 6.59
C PRO A 104 2.85 10.13 7.77
N VAL A 105 2.60 11.44 7.83
CA VAL A 105 3.06 12.29 8.94
C VAL A 105 1.96 12.36 9.99
N ARG A 106 2.30 12.01 11.23
CA ARG A 106 1.37 12.11 12.36
C ARG A 106 1.24 13.59 12.78
N ASP A 107 0.01 14.08 12.77
CA ASP A 107 -0.28 15.46 13.19
C ASP A 107 -1.18 15.48 14.43
N ALA A 108 -1.60 16.68 14.84
CA ALA A 108 -2.42 16.87 16.04
C ALA A 108 -3.81 16.24 15.92
N SER A 109 -4.30 15.97 14.71
CA SER A 109 -5.61 15.35 14.49
C SER A 109 -5.55 13.82 14.53
N ALA A 110 -4.36 13.23 14.62
CA ALA A 110 -4.19 11.79 14.63
C ALA A 110 -4.88 11.15 15.84
N ARG A 111 -5.55 10.01 15.60
CA ARG A 111 -6.26 9.26 16.62
C ARG A 111 -5.71 7.85 16.69
N VAL A 112 -5.86 7.21 17.85
CA VAL A 112 -5.54 5.80 18.01
C VAL A 112 -6.42 4.99 17.05
N CYS A 113 -5.82 4.05 16.34
CA CYS A 113 -6.57 3.16 15.46
C CYS A 113 -7.47 2.23 16.30
N SER A 114 -8.78 2.31 16.08
CA SER A 114 -9.74 1.51 16.84
C SER A 114 -9.72 0.03 16.47
N SER A 115 -9.30 -0.29 15.24
CA SER A 115 -9.26 -1.68 14.78
C SER A 115 -8.19 -2.51 15.49
N CYS A 116 -7.04 -1.91 15.79
CA CYS A 116 -5.94 -2.61 16.47
C CYS A 116 -5.67 -2.09 17.89
N GLY A 117 -6.40 -1.08 18.34
CA GLY A 117 -6.22 -0.50 19.67
C GLY A 117 -4.90 0.22 19.87
N GLY A 118 -4.23 0.61 18.79
CA GLY A 118 -2.94 1.29 18.83
C GLY A 118 -1.74 0.36 18.69
N SER A 119 -1.94 -0.96 18.63
CA SER A 119 -0.84 -1.94 18.54
C SER A 119 -0.23 -2.06 17.15
N GLY A 120 -0.95 -1.67 16.10
CA GLY A 120 -0.56 -1.87 14.72
C GLY A 120 -0.83 -3.27 14.18
N LYS A 121 -1.35 -4.17 14.99
CA LYS A 121 -1.61 -5.57 14.62
C LYS A 121 -3.03 -5.96 14.94
N LEU A 122 -3.65 -6.74 14.06
CA LEU A 122 -4.96 -7.34 14.29
C LEU A 122 -4.79 -8.68 14.97
N ALA A 123 -5.69 -8.97 15.93
CA ALA A 123 -5.75 -10.27 16.57
C ALA A 123 -6.48 -11.27 15.66
N SER A 124 -6.09 -12.55 15.73
CA SER A 124 -6.80 -13.67 15.09
C SER A 124 -6.92 -13.59 13.56
N VAL A 125 -5.98 -12.90 12.89
CA VAL A 125 -5.91 -12.87 11.43
C VAL A 125 -4.52 -13.34 10.96
N PRO A 126 -4.40 -13.85 9.72
CA PRO A 126 -3.09 -14.19 9.16
C PRO A 126 -2.14 -12.99 9.14
N GLU A 127 -0.85 -13.23 9.30
CA GLU A 127 0.16 -12.17 9.35
C GLU A 127 0.24 -11.33 8.08
N ASN A 128 -0.16 -11.91 6.95
CA ASN A 128 -0.19 -11.19 5.67
C ASN A 128 -1.36 -10.23 5.55
N ILE A 129 -2.31 -10.27 6.48
CA ILE A 129 -3.44 -9.33 6.52
C ILE A 129 -3.11 -8.24 7.53
N LEU A 130 -2.92 -7.05 7.02
CA LEU A 130 -2.46 -5.91 7.81
C LEU A 130 -3.63 -5.06 8.31
N CYS A 131 -3.45 -4.42 9.47
CA CYS A 131 -4.43 -3.47 9.97
C CYS A 131 -4.58 -2.29 9.01
N GLU A 132 -5.78 -1.72 8.95
CA GLU A 132 -6.08 -0.57 8.07
C GLU A 132 -5.25 0.68 8.38
N CYS A 133 -4.63 0.76 9.55
CA CYS A 133 -3.68 1.83 9.86
C CYS A 133 -2.29 1.59 9.25
N GLY A 134 -2.08 0.50 8.56
CA GLY A 134 -0.79 0.13 7.98
C GLY A 134 0.25 -0.23 9.01
N GLY A 135 -0.17 -0.66 10.20
CA GLY A 135 0.74 -1.03 11.28
C GLY A 135 1.23 0.13 12.13
N LEU A 136 0.75 1.36 11.87
CA LEU A 136 1.18 2.55 12.62
C LEU A 136 0.55 2.65 14.00
N GLY A 137 -0.64 2.09 14.20
CA GLY A 137 -1.40 2.22 15.45
C GLY A 137 -2.20 3.50 15.54
N TRP A 138 -2.16 4.38 14.56
CA TRP A 138 -2.90 5.63 14.51
C TRP A 138 -3.42 5.91 13.11
N VAL A 139 -4.44 6.74 13.03
CA VAL A 139 -5.06 7.16 11.76
C VAL A 139 -5.28 8.67 11.77
N PRO A 140 -5.33 9.32 10.60
CA PRO A 140 -5.49 10.78 10.52
C PRO A 140 -6.95 11.23 10.51
N TRP A 141 -7.91 10.32 10.61
CA TRP A 141 -9.36 10.64 10.60
C TRP A 141 -10.05 10.35 11.92
#